data_a7a43f02005dc338656e527bfce6872c
#
_entry.id   a7a43f02005dc338656e527bfce6872c
#
_cell.length_a   1.000
_cell.length_b   1.000
_cell.length_c   1.000
_cell.angle_alpha   90.00
_cell.angle_beta   90.00
_cell.angle_gamma   90.00
#
_symmetry.space_group_name_H-M   'P 1'
#
loop_
_entity.id
_entity.type
_entity.pdbx_description
1 polymer ?
#
loop_
_entity_poly.entity_id
_entity_poly.type
_entity_poly.pdbx_seq_one_letter_code
_entity_poly.pdbx_strand_id
1 'polypeptide(L)'
;MTYTLQHLEDKEAFQASFDLMRVLRSHVANQATYVAQLVRQTQQGYRLMAAWGGEHIVGLAGYRELENLLYGRFIYVDDLVVSPDLQHSGLGAWLLSAVREEAMQRSCDHFVLDTGLHMPLAQRFYFRQGLLARGMHFTQSLRAEGLA
;
A
#
# COMPACT_ATOMS: atom_id res chain seq x y z
N MET A 1 13.73 7.51 17.21
CA MET A 1 12.28 7.37 17.46
C MET A 1 11.90 5.92 17.22
N THR A 2 11.09 5.36 18.11
CA THR A 2 10.65 3.97 18.00
C THR A 2 9.30 3.91 17.30
N TYR A 3 9.20 3.06 16.30
CA TYR A 3 7.96 2.85 15.57
C TYR A 3 7.39 1.47 15.91
N THR A 4 6.07 1.36 15.86
CA THR A 4 5.38 0.08 16.03
C THR A 4 4.50 -0.19 14.81
N LEU A 5 4.30 -1.47 14.50
CA LEU A 5 3.44 -1.90 13.40
C LEU A 5 2.15 -2.49 13.95
N GLN A 6 1.04 -2.17 13.31
CA GLN A 6 -0.26 -2.70 13.69
C GLN A 6 -1.17 -2.71 12.46
N HIS A 7 -1.90 -3.80 12.27
CA HIS A 7 -2.96 -3.81 11.28
C HIS A 7 -4.16 -3.01 11.78
N LEU A 8 -4.76 -2.24 10.89
CA LEU A 8 -5.96 -1.48 11.18
C LEU A 8 -7.17 -2.33 10.79
N GLU A 9 -8.10 -2.57 11.71
CA GLU A 9 -9.14 -3.58 11.50
C GLU A 9 -10.57 -3.07 11.68
N ASP A 10 -10.76 -1.88 12.21
CA ASP A 10 -12.09 -1.32 12.43
C ASP A 10 -12.24 0.08 11.84
N LYS A 11 -13.47 0.57 11.84
CA LYS A 11 -13.79 1.86 11.22
C LYS A 11 -13.04 3.03 11.86
N GLU A 12 -12.90 3.01 13.18
CA GLU A 12 -12.19 4.07 13.88
C GLU A 12 -10.71 4.10 13.47
N ALA A 13 -10.09 2.93 13.37
CA ALA A 13 -8.71 2.80 12.92
C ALA A 13 -8.56 3.27 11.46
N PHE A 14 -9.52 2.93 10.61
CA PHE A 14 -9.51 3.39 9.21
C PHE A 14 -9.64 4.91 9.13
N GLN A 15 -10.47 5.52 9.97
CA GLN A 15 -10.57 6.98 10.04
C GLN A 15 -9.23 7.62 10.37
N ALA A 16 -8.47 7.02 11.29
CA ALA A 16 -7.16 7.54 11.68
C ALA A 16 -6.15 7.50 10.53
N SER A 17 -6.34 6.64 9.54
CA SER A 17 -5.43 6.51 8.39
C SER A 17 -5.74 7.50 7.26
N PHE A 18 -6.89 8.17 7.29
CA PHE A 18 -7.39 8.95 6.16
C PHE A 18 -6.45 10.06 5.73
N ASP A 19 -5.97 10.85 6.68
CA ASP A 19 -5.14 12.02 6.36
C ASP A 19 -3.83 11.60 5.68
N LEU A 20 -3.19 10.55 6.16
CA LEU A 20 -1.96 10.08 5.55
C LEU A 20 -2.22 9.42 4.19
N MET A 21 -3.29 8.65 4.06
CA MET A 21 -3.62 8.02 2.78
C MET A 21 -3.86 9.05 1.68
N ARG A 22 -4.39 10.23 2.01
CA ARG A 22 -4.60 11.30 1.04
C ARG A 22 -3.30 11.85 0.45
N VAL A 23 -2.19 11.69 1.14
CA VAL A 23 -0.88 12.07 0.58
C VAL A 23 -0.59 11.24 -0.68
N LEU A 24 -0.94 9.97 -0.65
CA LEU A 24 -0.77 9.06 -1.79
C LEU A 24 -1.94 9.15 -2.77
N ARG A 25 -3.16 9.17 -2.25
CA ARG A 25 -4.41 9.10 -3.02
C ARG A 25 -5.18 10.41 -2.87
N SER A 26 -4.66 11.47 -3.47
CA SER A 26 -5.20 12.83 -3.31
C SER A 26 -6.63 12.99 -3.83
N HIS A 27 -7.09 12.08 -4.70
CA HIS A 27 -8.46 12.10 -5.23
C HIS A 27 -9.50 11.62 -4.21
N VAL A 28 -9.08 10.99 -3.11
CA VAL A 28 -10.00 10.53 -2.06
C VAL A 28 -10.39 11.75 -1.21
N ALA A 29 -11.61 12.23 -1.40
CA ALA A 29 -12.01 13.54 -0.88
C ALA A 29 -12.76 13.48 0.44
N ASN A 30 -13.39 12.35 0.78
CA ASN A 30 -14.34 12.25 1.88
C ASN A 30 -14.01 11.08 2.79
N GLN A 31 -13.82 11.36 4.07
CA GLN A 31 -13.44 10.33 5.05
C GLN A 31 -14.47 9.20 5.16
N ALA A 32 -15.78 9.54 5.21
CA ALA A 32 -16.81 8.51 5.33
C ALA A 32 -16.84 7.58 4.13
N THR A 33 -16.68 8.13 2.92
CA THR A 33 -16.60 7.33 1.69
C THR A 33 -15.37 6.45 1.69
N TYR A 34 -14.22 6.99 2.11
CA TYR A 34 -12.98 6.25 2.23
C TYR A 34 -13.12 5.05 3.19
N VAL A 35 -13.65 5.30 4.38
CA VAL A 35 -13.84 4.24 5.38
C VAL A 35 -14.79 3.16 4.86
N ALA A 36 -15.90 3.54 4.22
CA ALA A 36 -16.83 2.58 3.64
C ALA A 36 -16.16 1.71 2.57
N GLN A 37 -15.30 2.31 1.74
CA GLN A 37 -14.55 1.57 0.73
C GLN A 37 -13.56 0.60 1.36
N LEU A 38 -12.83 1.03 2.39
CA LEU A 38 -11.90 0.14 3.09
C LEU A 38 -12.63 -1.05 3.71
N VAL A 39 -13.81 -0.83 4.29
CA VAL A 39 -14.61 -1.93 4.83
C VAL A 39 -14.92 -2.96 3.73
N ARG A 40 -15.32 -2.49 2.54
CA ARG A 40 -15.57 -3.39 1.41
C ARG A 40 -14.30 -4.12 0.96
N GLN A 41 -13.18 -3.39 0.88
CA GLN A 41 -11.91 -3.99 0.45
C GLN A 41 -11.41 -5.04 1.44
N THR A 42 -11.57 -4.80 2.75
CA THR A 42 -11.16 -5.80 3.74
C THR A 42 -11.98 -7.09 3.63
N GLN A 43 -13.23 -7.01 3.19
CA GLN A 43 -14.05 -8.19 2.90
C GLN A 43 -13.52 -8.98 1.69
N GLN A 44 -12.70 -8.35 0.85
CA GLN A 44 -12.07 -8.97 -0.31
C GLN A 44 -10.60 -9.32 -0.05
N GLY A 45 -10.19 -9.33 1.21
CA GLY A 45 -8.83 -9.73 1.59
C GLY A 45 -7.81 -8.61 1.74
N TYR A 46 -8.21 -7.36 1.57
CA TYR A 46 -7.31 -6.23 1.77
C TYR A 46 -6.95 -6.08 3.25
N ARG A 47 -5.68 -5.87 3.53
CA ARG A 47 -5.17 -5.59 4.86
C ARG A 47 -4.41 -4.27 4.84
N LEU A 48 -4.62 -3.46 5.86
CA LEU A 48 -3.93 -2.17 5.98
C LEU A 48 -3.05 -2.19 7.23
N MET A 49 -1.75 -2.16 7.00
CA MET A 49 -0.74 -2.12 8.06
C MET A 49 -0.33 -0.68 8.30
N ALA A 50 -0.31 -0.26 9.54
CA ALA A 50 0.11 1.09 9.93
C ALA A 50 1.39 1.05 10.75
N ALA A 51 2.28 1.99 10.46
CA ALA A 51 3.41 2.30 11.33
C ALA A 51 3.03 3.49 12.20
N TRP A 52 3.15 3.31 13.50
CA TRP A 52 2.84 4.33 14.49
C TRP A 52 4.12 4.93 15.05
N GLY A 53 4.18 6.25 15.09
CA GLY A 53 5.18 7.00 15.84
C GLY A 53 4.48 7.68 17.00
N GLY A 54 4.55 7.09 18.20
CA GLY A 54 3.73 7.53 19.32
C GLY A 54 2.26 7.32 19.02
N GLU A 55 1.48 8.40 19.03
CA GLU A 55 0.02 8.35 18.80
C GLU A 55 -0.36 8.68 17.36
N HIS A 56 0.62 8.85 16.47
CA HIS A 56 0.37 9.24 15.09
C HIS A 56 0.74 8.13 14.13
N ILE A 57 -0.09 7.94 13.11
CA ILE A 57 0.24 7.07 12.00
C ILE A 57 1.24 7.82 11.10
N VAL A 58 2.41 7.23 10.90
CA VAL A 58 3.49 7.82 10.11
C VAL A 58 3.77 7.07 8.83
N GLY A 59 3.19 5.89 8.66
CA GLY A 59 3.31 5.11 7.44
C GLY A 59 2.16 4.14 7.30
N LEU A 60 1.83 3.79 6.06
CA LEU A 60 0.76 2.85 5.74
C LEU A 60 1.22 1.93 4.61
N ALA A 61 0.84 0.67 4.72
CA ALA A 61 1.01 -0.32 3.64
C ALA A 61 -0.27 -1.13 3.50
N GLY A 62 -0.94 -0.98 2.37
CA GLY A 62 -2.14 -1.75 2.06
C GLY A 62 -1.82 -2.84 1.07
N TYR A 63 -2.32 -4.06 1.30
CA TYR A 63 -1.95 -5.20 0.47
C TYR A 63 -3.06 -6.26 0.44
N ARG A 64 -2.97 -7.14 -0.54
CA ARG A 64 -3.89 -8.27 -0.71
C ARG A 64 -3.10 -9.51 -1.06
N GLU A 65 -3.56 -10.66 -0.59
CA GLU A 65 -3.07 -11.95 -1.08
C GLU A 65 -3.94 -12.37 -2.26
N LEU A 66 -3.30 -12.66 -3.38
CA LEU A 66 -3.96 -13.03 -4.63
C LEU A 66 -3.30 -14.28 -5.20
N GLU A 67 -3.97 -14.90 -6.17
CA GLU A 67 -3.42 -16.01 -6.92
C GLU A 67 -3.74 -15.85 -8.39
N ASN A 68 -2.76 -16.06 -9.26
CA ASN A 68 -2.97 -16.12 -10.69
C ASN A 68 -1.98 -17.10 -11.34
N LEU A 69 -2.15 -17.33 -12.63
CA LEU A 69 -1.32 -18.29 -13.34
C LEU A 69 0.09 -17.77 -13.60
N LEU A 70 0.28 -16.45 -13.56
CA LEU A 70 1.60 -15.84 -13.81
C LEU A 70 2.48 -15.90 -12.56
N TYR A 71 1.95 -15.52 -11.41
CA TYR A 71 2.72 -15.35 -10.18
C TYR A 71 2.50 -16.48 -9.16
N GLY A 72 1.51 -17.36 -9.37
CA GLY A 72 1.09 -18.30 -8.34
C GLY A 72 0.38 -17.54 -7.21
N ARG A 73 0.66 -17.89 -5.97
CA ARG A 73 0.18 -17.14 -4.82
C ARG A 73 1.12 -15.97 -4.57
N PHE A 74 0.57 -14.80 -4.39
CA PHE A 74 1.40 -13.61 -4.20
C PHE A 74 0.71 -12.57 -3.32
N ILE A 75 1.52 -11.73 -2.68
CA ILE A 75 1.02 -10.51 -2.07
C ILE A 75 1.22 -9.37 -3.06
N TYR A 76 0.14 -8.62 -3.29
CA TYR A 76 0.12 -7.40 -4.09
C TYR A 76 0.01 -6.20 -3.16
N VAL A 77 1.00 -5.31 -3.21
CA VAL A 77 0.97 -4.08 -2.41
C VAL A 77 0.22 -3.03 -3.21
N ASP A 78 -0.98 -2.67 -2.73
CA ASP A 78 -1.83 -1.67 -3.36
C ASP A 78 -1.38 -0.25 -3.02
N ASP A 79 -0.97 -0.03 -1.78
CA ASP A 79 -0.70 1.30 -1.25
C ASP A 79 0.52 1.27 -0.35
N LEU A 80 1.43 2.22 -0.53
CA LEU A 80 2.59 2.40 0.33
C LEU A 80 2.85 3.88 0.45
N VAL A 81 2.73 4.42 1.66
CA VAL A 81 2.95 5.85 1.89
C VAL A 81 3.62 6.07 3.25
N VAL A 82 4.51 7.04 3.28
CA VAL A 82 5.20 7.47 4.49
C VAL A 82 4.94 8.97 4.64
N SER A 83 4.77 9.41 5.89
CA SER A 83 4.62 10.83 6.18
C SER A 83 5.72 11.64 5.49
N PRO A 84 5.37 12.76 4.81
CA PRO A 84 6.36 13.56 4.10
C PRO A 84 7.55 13.98 4.95
N ASP A 85 7.33 14.20 6.24
CA ASP A 85 8.39 14.61 7.17
C ASP A 85 9.39 13.49 7.44
N LEU A 86 9.03 12.26 7.16
CA LEU A 86 9.84 11.08 7.46
C LEU A 86 10.32 10.34 6.21
N GLN A 87 10.18 10.94 5.04
CA GLN A 87 10.75 10.39 3.82
C GLN A 87 12.27 10.38 3.92
N HIS A 88 12.91 9.41 3.29
CA HIS A 88 14.35 9.19 3.33
C HIS A 88 14.88 8.78 4.71
N SER A 89 14.00 8.35 5.62
CA SER A 89 14.39 7.90 6.96
C SER A 89 14.57 6.38 7.07
N GLY A 90 14.26 5.64 5.98
CA GLY A 90 14.24 4.18 5.99
C GLY A 90 12.91 3.58 6.39
N LEU A 91 11.92 4.40 6.74
CA LEU A 91 10.61 3.92 7.19
C LEU A 91 9.86 3.18 6.08
N GLY A 92 9.93 3.67 4.83
CA GLY A 92 9.32 3.00 3.69
C GLY A 92 9.90 1.62 3.44
N ALA A 93 11.23 1.48 3.52
CA ALA A 93 11.90 0.21 3.37
C ALA A 93 11.51 -0.76 4.49
N TRP A 94 11.39 -0.28 5.71
CA TRP A 94 10.99 -1.08 6.86
C TRP A 94 9.56 -1.59 6.72
N LEU A 95 8.61 -0.72 6.29
CA LEU A 95 7.23 -1.12 6.01
C LEU A 95 7.16 -2.16 4.91
N LEU A 96 7.85 -1.92 3.80
CA LEU A 96 7.85 -2.84 2.67
C LEU A 96 8.41 -4.21 3.09
N SER A 97 9.48 -4.21 3.90
CA SER A 97 10.06 -5.45 4.42
C SER A 97 9.08 -6.21 5.32
N ALA A 98 8.28 -5.50 6.12
CA ALA A 98 7.28 -6.14 6.97
C ALA A 98 6.19 -6.84 6.15
N VAL A 99 5.75 -6.23 5.04
CA VAL A 99 4.77 -6.85 4.16
C VAL A 99 5.39 -8.02 3.39
N ARG A 100 6.65 -7.88 2.96
CA ARG A 100 7.38 -8.98 2.32
C ARG A 100 7.49 -10.18 3.26
N GLU A 101 7.77 -9.94 4.53
CA GLU A 101 7.83 -11.00 5.55
C GLU A 101 6.47 -11.70 5.68
N GLU A 102 5.38 -10.96 5.63
CA GLU A 102 4.05 -11.54 5.63
C GLU A 102 3.84 -12.48 4.44
N ALA A 103 4.32 -12.09 3.25
CA ALA A 103 4.26 -12.92 2.06
C ALA A 103 5.06 -14.22 2.24
N MET A 104 6.23 -14.13 2.84
CA MET A 104 7.07 -15.30 3.12
C MET A 104 6.41 -16.23 4.12
N GLN A 105 5.82 -15.71 5.18
CA GLN A 105 5.13 -16.50 6.19
C GLN A 105 3.90 -17.22 5.64
N ARG A 106 3.26 -16.65 4.62
CA ARG A 106 2.11 -17.26 3.94
C ARG A 106 2.53 -18.20 2.82
N SER A 107 3.83 -18.42 2.64
CA SER A 107 4.38 -19.27 1.57
C SER A 107 3.97 -18.80 0.17
N CYS A 108 3.90 -17.49 -0.02
CA CYS A 108 3.65 -16.91 -1.34
C CYS A 108 4.83 -17.10 -2.26
N ASP A 109 4.56 -17.25 -3.56
CA ASP A 109 5.58 -17.44 -4.59
C ASP A 109 6.19 -16.10 -5.03
N HIS A 110 5.44 -15.02 -4.94
CA HIS A 110 5.88 -13.70 -5.42
C HIS A 110 5.36 -12.58 -4.52
N PHE A 111 6.04 -11.45 -4.64
CA PHE A 111 5.72 -10.19 -3.98
C PHE A 111 5.68 -9.13 -5.09
N VAL A 112 4.52 -8.49 -5.28
CA VAL A 112 4.23 -7.69 -6.48
C VAL A 112 3.70 -6.34 -6.08
N LEU A 113 4.11 -5.31 -6.81
CA LEU A 113 3.54 -3.97 -6.69
C LEU A 113 3.68 -3.23 -8.01
N ASP A 114 2.99 -2.12 -8.11
CA ASP A 114 3.08 -1.23 -9.26
C ASP A 114 3.46 0.16 -8.82
N THR A 115 4.06 0.91 -9.74
CA THR A 115 4.28 2.34 -9.57
C THR A 115 4.07 3.03 -10.91
N GLY A 116 3.75 4.32 -10.87
CA GLY A 116 3.55 5.08 -12.11
C GLY A 116 4.84 5.21 -12.91
N LEU A 117 4.71 5.13 -14.23
CA LEU A 117 5.85 5.30 -15.12
C LEU A 117 6.47 6.70 -15.02
N HIS A 118 5.71 7.67 -14.50
CA HIS A 118 6.12 9.05 -14.30
C HIS A 118 6.77 9.29 -12.93
N MET A 119 7.05 8.24 -12.16
CA MET A 119 7.56 8.35 -10.79
C MET A 119 8.96 7.72 -10.64
N PRO A 120 10.00 8.40 -11.15
CA PRO A 120 11.34 7.78 -11.17
C PRO A 120 11.93 7.52 -9.79
N LEU A 121 11.60 8.33 -8.79
CA LEU A 121 12.13 8.12 -7.44
C LEU A 121 11.51 6.90 -6.77
N ALA A 122 10.21 6.65 -7.00
CA ALA A 122 9.57 5.43 -6.53
C ALA A 122 10.16 4.19 -7.21
N GLN A 123 10.38 4.27 -8.52
CA GLN A 123 11.01 3.18 -9.29
C GLN A 123 12.40 2.87 -8.73
N ARG A 124 13.21 3.89 -8.49
CA ARG A 124 14.53 3.73 -7.91
C ARG A 124 14.47 3.07 -6.55
N PHE A 125 13.52 3.49 -5.71
CA PHE A 125 13.30 2.90 -4.40
C PHE A 125 13.03 1.40 -4.52
N TYR A 126 12.12 0.99 -5.40
CA TYR A 126 11.77 -0.42 -5.56
C TYR A 126 12.93 -1.25 -6.12
N PHE A 127 13.70 -0.72 -7.06
CA PHE A 127 14.92 -1.39 -7.52
C PHE A 127 15.90 -1.61 -6.37
N ARG A 128 16.06 -0.61 -5.51
CA ARG A 128 16.95 -0.72 -4.33
C ARG A 128 16.44 -1.74 -3.32
N GLN A 129 15.14 -1.96 -3.28
CA GLN A 129 14.55 -2.98 -2.40
C GLN A 129 14.58 -4.38 -3.01
N GLY A 130 15.18 -4.54 -4.17
CA GLY A 130 15.39 -5.83 -4.80
C GLY A 130 14.27 -6.30 -5.72
N LEU A 131 13.30 -5.43 -6.03
CA LEU A 131 12.26 -5.77 -7.00
C LEU A 131 12.75 -5.47 -8.42
N LEU A 132 12.20 -6.19 -9.39
CA LEU A 132 12.49 -6.02 -10.80
C LEU A 132 11.22 -5.59 -11.54
N ALA A 133 11.37 -4.69 -12.50
CA ALA A 133 10.26 -4.29 -13.35
C ALA A 133 10.05 -5.36 -14.43
N ARG A 134 9.04 -6.21 -14.25
CA ARG A 134 8.79 -7.38 -15.10
C ARG A 134 7.62 -7.20 -16.06
N GLY A 135 6.85 -6.13 -15.94
CA GLY A 135 5.70 -5.92 -16.81
C GLY A 135 5.20 -4.48 -16.71
N MET A 136 4.24 -4.14 -17.54
CA MET A 136 3.59 -2.84 -17.53
C MET A 136 2.09 -3.03 -17.33
N HIS A 137 1.47 -2.11 -16.58
CA HIS A 137 0.03 -2.05 -16.43
C HIS A 137 -0.57 -1.21 -17.55
N PHE A 138 -1.59 -1.75 -18.18
CA PHE A 138 -2.39 -1.01 -19.16
C PHE A 138 -3.77 -0.80 -18.54
N THR A 139 -4.22 0.45 -18.45
CA THR A 139 -5.49 0.79 -17.84
C THR A 139 -6.35 1.61 -18.77
N GLN A 140 -7.66 1.49 -18.62
CA GLN A 140 -8.64 2.27 -19.33
C GLN A 140 -9.78 2.59 -18.36
N SER A 141 -10.12 3.87 -18.20
CA SER A 141 -11.30 4.21 -17.41
C SER A 141 -12.55 3.77 -18.18
N LEU A 142 -13.47 3.13 -17.47
CA LEU A 142 -14.74 2.68 -18.06
C LEU A 142 -15.89 3.66 -17.76
N ARG A 143 -15.58 4.83 -17.15
CA ARG A 143 -16.57 5.86 -16.90
C ARG A 143 -16.51 6.89 -18.02
N ALA A 144 -17.65 7.50 -18.34
CA ALA A 144 -17.79 8.42 -19.47
C ALA A 144 -16.87 9.63 -19.36
N GLU A 145 -16.67 10.17 -18.15
CA GLU A 145 -15.80 11.32 -17.90
C GLU A 145 -14.38 10.93 -17.46
N GLY A 146 -14.10 9.63 -17.42
CA GLY A 146 -12.79 9.15 -17.02
C GLY A 146 -11.93 8.86 -18.25
N LEU A 147 -11.08 9.81 -18.63
CA LEU A 147 -10.13 9.60 -19.72
C LEU A 147 -8.83 9.05 -19.16
N ALA A 148 -8.36 7.99 -19.76
CA ALA A 148 -7.11 7.35 -19.37
C ALA A 148 -5.91 8.25 -19.65
#